data_c5c63b2f32f65f48f7ea05ca08dbcce8
#
_entry.id   c5c63b2f32f65f48f7ea05ca08dbcce8
#
_cell.length_a   1.000
_cell.length_b   1.000
_cell.length_c   1.000
_cell.angle_alpha   90.00
_cell.angle_beta   90.00
_cell.angle_gamma   90.00
#
_symmetry.space_group_name_H-M   'P 1'
#
loop_
_entity.id
_entity.type
_entity.pdbx_description
1 polymer ?
#
loop_
_entity_poly.entity_id
_entity_poly.type
_entity_poly.pdbx_seq_one_letter_code
_entity_poly.pdbx_strand_id
1 'polypeptide(L)'
;RYGSKSLKIVASVIVFVFLIPYTASVYNGLSRLFGMAFNIPYTWCVIAMAVFTAIYVILGGYMATAINDFIQGIIMLFGIVAVIAAVLNGQGGFMEAVSKMAQIPSDVPATMGQPGAFTAFFGPDPLNLLGVVILTSLGTWGLPQMVQKFYAIDNEASIQKGTVISTIFALIVSGGCYFLGGFGRLFSDQIDVKANGFDSIIPTM
;
A
#
# COMPACT_ATOMS: atom_id res chain seq x y z
N ARG A 1 -0.35 17.53 -25.46
CA ARG A 1 0.81 16.81 -24.94
C ARG A 1 1.48 15.95 -26.00
N TYR A 2 0.71 15.19 -26.78
CA TYR A 2 1.21 14.40 -27.91
C TYR A 2 0.90 15.10 -29.21
N GLY A 3 1.93 15.37 -30.04
CA GLY A 3 1.76 16.08 -31.33
C GLY A 3 1.02 15.29 -32.40
N SER A 4 0.75 13.98 -32.15
CA SER A 4 0.09 13.07 -33.09
C SER A 4 -1.20 12.51 -32.49
N LYS A 5 -2.27 12.48 -33.30
CA LYS A 5 -3.56 11.90 -32.95
C LYS A 5 -3.46 10.40 -32.71
N SER A 6 -2.65 9.70 -33.51
CA SER A 6 -2.40 8.26 -33.36
C SER A 6 -1.68 7.96 -32.04
N LEU A 7 -0.70 8.76 -31.66
CA LEU A 7 0.03 8.60 -30.41
C LEU A 7 -0.88 8.82 -29.19
N LYS A 8 -1.83 9.76 -29.26
CA LYS A 8 -2.85 9.95 -28.23
C LYS A 8 -3.70 8.69 -28.03
N ILE A 9 -4.18 8.11 -29.12
CA ILE A 9 -5.04 6.93 -29.09
C ILE A 9 -4.27 5.75 -28.47
N VAL A 10 -3.06 5.49 -28.97
CA VAL A 10 -2.21 4.39 -28.46
C VAL A 10 -1.94 4.56 -26.97
N ALA A 11 -1.54 5.77 -26.54
CA ALA A 11 -1.30 6.04 -25.12
C ALA A 11 -2.55 5.82 -24.26
N SER A 12 -3.72 6.27 -24.73
CA SER A 12 -4.99 6.07 -24.00
C SER A 12 -5.37 4.59 -23.87
N VAL A 13 -5.17 3.82 -24.93
CA VAL A 13 -5.43 2.36 -24.91
C VAL A 13 -4.48 1.65 -23.94
N ILE A 14 -3.19 1.98 -23.98
CA ILE A 14 -2.20 1.40 -23.06
C ILE A 14 -2.60 1.70 -21.62
N VAL A 15 -2.87 2.96 -21.29
CA VAL A 15 -3.28 3.37 -19.94
C VAL A 15 -4.53 2.61 -19.50
N PHE A 16 -5.56 2.53 -20.35
CA PHE A 16 -6.81 1.82 -20.02
C PHE A 16 -6.57 0.35 -19.76
N VAL A 17 -5.83 -0.35 -20.61
CA VAL A 17 -5.54 -1.79 -20.47
C VAL A 17 -4.75 -2.08 -19.21
N PHE A 18 -3.74 -1.27 -18.88
CA PHE A 18 -2.92 -1.50 -17.68
C PHE A 18 -3.60 -1.06 -16.38
N LEU A 19 -4.60 -0.18 -16.41
CA LEU A 19 -5.38 0.17 -15.23
C LEU A 19 -6.34 -0.94 -14.79
N ILE A 20 -6.76 -1.84 -15.69
CA ILE A 20 -7.65 -2.94 -15.34
C ILE A 20 -7.03 -3.88 -14.29
N PRO A 21 -5.84 -4.49 -14.51
CA PRO A 21 -5.22 -5.35 -13.50
C PRO A 21 -4.84 -4.58 -12.22
N TYR A 22 -4.45 -3.32 -12.34
CA TYR A 22 -4.19 -2.47 -11.17
C TYR A 22 -5.45 -2.31 -10.29
N THR A 23 -6.58 -1.96 -10.90
CA THR A 23 -7.85 -1.82 -10.19
C THR A 23 -8.30 -3.15 -9.58
N ALA A 24 -8.16 -4.25 -10.31
CA ALA A 24 -8.47 -5.58 -9.81
C ALA A 24 -7.64 -5.94 -8.56
N SER A 25 -6.36 -5.60 -8.54
CA SER A 25 -5.47 -5.81 -7.39
C SER A 25 -5.93 -5.03 -6.16
N VAL A 26 -6.32 -3.76 -6.34
CA VAL A 26 -6.84 -2.92 -5.24
C VAL A 26 -8.14 -3.50 -4.66
N TYR A 27 -9.08 -3.90 -5.51
CA TYR A 27 -10.32 -4.54 -5.06
C TYR A 27 -10.06 -5.87 -4.35
N ASN A 28 -9.09 -6.66 -4.83
CA ASN A 28 -8.73 -7.92 -4.20
C ASN A 28 -8.23 -7.71 -2.77
N GLY A 29 -7.26 -6.83 -2.55
CA GLY A 29 -6.73 -6.53 -1.21
C GLY A 29 -7.80 -6.05 -0.25
N LEU A 30 -8.61 -5.08 -0.67
CA LEU A 30 -9.66 -4.50 0.16
C LEU A 30 -10.78 -5.50 0.48
N SER A 31 -11.20 -6.31 -0.50
CA SER A 31 -12.26 -7.32 -0.30
C SER A 31 -11.81 -8.46 0.61
N ARG A 32 -10.53 -8.84 0.59
CA ARG A 32 -9.98 -9.80 1.55
C ARG A 32 -10.01 -9.24 2.97
N LEU A 33 -9.60 -7.98 3.16
CA LEU A 33 -9.66 -7.31 4.46
C LEU A 33 -11.09 -7.35 5.03
N PHE A 34 -12.07 -6.89 4.25
CA PHE A 34 -13.47 -6.87 4.71
C PHE A 34 -14.06 -8.27 4.88
N GLY A 35 -13.71 -9.21 3.98
CA GLY A 35 -14.12 -10.60 4.10
C GLY A 35 -13.65 -11.23 5.41
N MET A 36 -12.40 -11.02 5.79
CA MET A 36 -11.85 -11.52 7.04
C MET A 36 -12.41 -10.78 8.27
N ALA A 37 -12.52 -9.44 8.21
CA ALA A 37 -12.98 -8.64 9.34
C ALA A 37 -14.46 -8.90 9.69
N PHE A 38 -15.31 -9.12 8.68
CA PHE A 38 -16.77 -9.27 8.87
C PHE A 38 -17.29 -10.67 8.58
N ASN A 39 -16.39 -11.62 8.25
CA ASN A 39 -16.75 -12.99 7.86
C ASN A 39 -17.76 -13.05 6.71
N ILE A 40 -17.58 -12.19 5.70
CA ILE A 40 -18.43 -12.09 4.51
C ILE A 40 -17.73 -12.81 3.35
N PRO A 41 -18.45 -13.59 2.51
CA PRO A 41 -17.84 -14.20 1.33
C PRO A 41 -17.20 -13.15 0.42
N TYR A 42 -15.97 -13.43 -0.02
CA TYR A 42 -15.14 -12.54 -0.86
C TYR A 42 -15.90 -11.92 -2.04
N THR A 43 -16.69 -12.74 -2.75
CA THR A 43 -17.44 -12.28 -3.93
C THR A 43 -18.42 -11.15 -3.61
N TRP A 44 -19.11 -11.21 -2.47
CA TRP A 44 -20.02 -10.15 -2.05
C TRP A 44 -19.29 -8.88 -1.65
N CYS A 45 -18.11 -9.01 -1.03
CA CYS A 45 -17.26 -7.86 -0.74
C CYS A 45 -16.83 -7.14 -2.02
N VAL A 46 -16.35 -7.88 -3.04
CA VAL A 46 -15.95 -7.29 -4.32
C VAL A 46 -17.12 -6.57 -4.99
N ILE A 47 -18.29 -7.20 -5.06
CA ILE A 47 -19.48 -6.61 -5.69
C ILE A 47 -19.90 -5.35 -4.95
N ALA A 48 -20.01 -5.41 -3.62
CA ALA A 48 -20.40 -4.24 -2.82
C ALA A 48 -19.42 -3.07 -3.01
N MET A 49 -18.12 -3.33 -2.95
CA MET A 49 -17.08 -2.32 -3.15
C MET A 49 -17.16 -1.71 -4.55
N ALA A 50 -17.32 -2.53 -5.59
CA ALA A 50 -17.43 -2.05 -6.96
C ALA A 50 -18.67 -1.17 -7.16
N VAL A 51 -19.83 -1.57 -6.62
CA VAL A 51 -21.07 -0.81 -6.73
C VAL A 51 -20.95 0.51 -5.97
N PHE A 52 -20.48 0.51 -4.73
CA PHE A 52 -20.29 1.75 -3.96
C PHE A 52 -19.33 2.71 -4.65
N THR A 53 -18.19 2.18 -5.14
CA THR A 53 -17.22 3.00 -5.87
C THR A 53 -17.83 3.59 -7.13
N ALA A 54 -18.56 2.80 -7.93
CA ALA A 54 -19.21 3.28 -9.13
C ALA A 54 -20.23 4.40 -8.83
N ILE A 55 -21.04 4.23 -7.78
CA ILE A 55 -22.06 5.22 -7.39
C ILE A 55 -21.40 6.55 -7.03
N TYR A 56 -20.44 6.58 -6.12
CA TYR A 56 -19.86 7.86 -5.68
C TYR A 56 -18.97 8.51 -6.75
N VAL A 57 -18.31 7.73 -7.60
CA VAL A 57 -17.49 8.27 -8.69
C VAL A 57 -18.37 8.86 -9.80
N ILE A 58 -19.43 8.15 -10.19
CA ILE A 58 -20.34 8.62 -11.27
C ILE A 58 -21.10 9.85 -10.82
N LEU A 59 -21.64 9.85 -9.59
CA LEU A 59 -22.47 10.96 -9.09
C LEU A 59 -21.64 12.16 -8.62
N GLY A 60 -20.47 11.91 -8.02
CA GLY A 60 -19.69 12.96 -7.37
C GLY A 60 -18.53 13.50 -8.20
N GLY A 61 -18.10 12.78 -9.22
CA GLY A 61 -16.99 13.20 -10.08
C GLY A 61 -15.67 13.42 -9.32
N TYR A 62 -14.79 14.25 -9.91
CA TYR A 62 -13.45 14.51 -9.37
C TYR A 62 -13.45 15.18 -7.99
N MET A 63 -14.36 16.13 -7.75
CA MET A 63 -14.41 16.86 -6.49
C MET A 63 -14.80 15.96 -5.31
N ALA A 64 -15.77 15.09 -5.49
CA ALA A 64 -16.18 14.15 -4.45
C ALA A 64 -15.08 13.14 -4.14
N THR A 65 -14.35 12.64 -5.14
CA THR A 65 -13.20 11.76 -4.92
C THR A 65 -12.08 12.48 -4.19
N ALA A 66 -11.78 13.74 -4.52
CA ALA A 66 -10.75 14.52 -3.83
C ALA A 66 -11.06 14.79 -2.35
N ILE A 67 -12.33 15.11 -2.04
CA ILE A 67 -12.77 15.29 -0.64
C ILE A 67 -12.70 13.96 0.13
N ASN A 68 -13.15 12.88 -0.50
CA ASN A 68 -13.08 11.53 0.09
C ASN A 68 -11.63 11.12 0.36
N ASP A 69 -10.71 11.32 -0.59
CA ASP A 69 -9.27 11.06 -0.43
C ASP A 69 -8.68 11.86 0.73
N PHE A 70 -9.09 13.11 0.91
CA PHE A 70 -8.63 13.96 2.01
C PHE A 70 -9.08 13.41 3.38
N ILE A 71 -10.36 13.05 3.51
CA ILE A 71 -10.91 12.48 4.75
C ILE A 71 -10.21 11.14 5.06
N GLN A 72 -10.09 10.27 4.07
CA GLN A 72 -9.40 8.99 4.22
C GLN A 72 -7.92 9.19 4.58
N GLY A 73 -7.25 10.19 4.02
CA GLY A 73 -5.87 10.53 4.37
C GLY A 73 -5.71 10.86 5.86
N ILE A 74 -6.65 11.62 6.43
CA ILE A 74 -6.64 11.92 7.87
C ILE A 74 -6.84 10.63 8.69
N ILE A 75 -7.80 9.78 8.29
CA ILE A 75 -8.06 8.50 8.96
C ILE A 75 -6.81 7.60 8.88
N MET A 76 -6.13 7.56 7.74
CA MET A 76 -4.89 6.77 7.55
C MET A 76 -3.77 7.23 8.49
N LEU A 77 -3.58 8.55 8.71
CA LEU A 77 -2.56 9.06 9.61
C LEU A 77 -2.76 8.55 11.05
N PHE A 78 -3.98 8.60 11.55
CA PHE A 78 -4.28 8.08 12.89
C PHE A 78 -4.29 6.54 12.92
N GLY A 79 -4.83 5.93 11.87
CA GLY A 79 -4.95 4.49 11.76
C GLY A 79 -3.60 3.78 11.77
N ILE A 80 -2.63 4.25 11.01
CA ILE A 80 -1.31 3.60 10.96
C ILE A 80 -0.60 3.64 12.33
N VAL A 81 -0.71 4.78 13.03
CA VAL A 81 -0.12 4.91 14.36
C VAL A 81 -0.82 3.98 15.35
N ALA A 82 -2.15 3.90 15.30
CA ALA A 82 -2.93 3.02 16.18
C ALA A 82 -2.62 1.54 15.95
N VAL A 83 -2.53 1.11 14.67
CA VAL A 83 -2.19 -0.29 14.32
C VAL A 83 -0.77 -0.63 14.75
N ILE A 84 0.22 0.23 14.50
CA ILE A 84 1.59 0.01 14.96
C ILE A 84 1.62 -0.13 16.49
N ALA A 85 0.95 0.76 17.21
CA ALA A 85 0.89 0.71 18.67
C ALA A 85 0.23 -0.59 19.16
N ALA A 86 -0.87 -1.02 18.52
CA ALA A 86 -1.57 -2.25 18.88
C ALA A 86 -0.67 -3.50 18.67
N VAL A 87 -0.04 -3.60 17.50
CA VAL A 87 0.85 -4.72 17.14
C VAL A 87 2.04 -4.79 18.09
N LEU A 88 2.71 -3.67 18.34
CA LEU A 88 3.87 -3.63 19.23
C LEU A 88 3.49 -3.95 20.68
N ASN A 89 2.37 -3.41 21.18
CA ASN A 89 1.89 -3.70 22.52
C ASN A 89 1.51 -5.19 22.67
N GLY A 90 0.90 -5.80 21.66
CA GLY A 90 0.62 -7.24 21.62
C GLY A 90 1.87 -8.11 21.67
N GLN A 91 3.00 -7.61 21.20
CA GLN A 91 4.30 -8.30 21.24
C GLN A 91 5.14 -8.03 22.49
N GLY A 92 4.66 -7.20 23.43
CA GLY A 92 5.40 -6.81 24.63
C GLY A 92 6.23 -5.53 24.48
N GLY A 93 5.97 -4.75 23.43
CA GLY A 93 6.67 -3.51 23.09
C GLY A 93 7.69 -3.65 21.97
N PHE A 94 8.20 -2.52 21.51
CA PHE A 94 9.12 -2.47 20.37
C PHE A 94 10.38 -3.31 20.55
N MET A 95 11.06 -3.18 21.69
CA MET A 95 12.32 -3.89 21.93
C MET A 95 12.12 -5.40 22.00
N GLU A 96 11.02 -5.84 22.60
CA GLU A 96 10.69 -7.26 22.67
C GLU A 96 10.30 -7.82 21.30
N ALA A 97 9.53 -7.08 20.51
CA ALA A 97 9.18 -7.44 19.13
C ALA A 97 10.45 -7.61 18.27
N VAL A 98 11.40 -6.67 18.35
CA VAL A 98 12.68 -6.75 17.64
C VAL A 98 13.51 -7.94 18.12
N SER A 99 13.56 -8.19 19.44
CA SER A 99 14.28 -9.34 20.02
C SER A 99 13.70 -10.67 19.53
N LYS A 100 12.37 -10.80 19.51
CA LYS A 100 11.68 -11.98 18.96
C LYS A 100 12.00 -12.16 17.47
N MET A 101 11.97 -11.08 16.70
CA MET A 101 12.28 -11.12 15.27
C MET A 101 13.74 -11.50 15.00
N ALA A 102 14.68 -11.09 15.85
CA ALA A 102 16.09 -11.45 15.74
C ALA A 102 16.34 -12.97 15.96
N GLN A 103 15.43 -13.65 16.63
CA GLN A 103 15.54 -15.10 16.87
C GLN A 103 14.99 -15.94 15.71
N ILE A 104 14.23 -15.34 14.79
CA ILE A 104 13.67 -16.03 13.63
C ILE A 104 14.81 -16.32 12.64
N PRO A 105 15.07 -17.60 12.29
CA PRO A 105 16.06 -17.94 11.29
C PRO A 105 15.58 -17.46 9.90
N SER A 106 16.50 -16.95 9.11
CA SER A 106 16.17 -16.47 7.76
C SER A 106 15.80 -17.64 6.84
N ASP A 107 14.72 -17.47 6.09
CA ASP A 107 14.29 -18.34 4.98
C ASP A 107 14.73 -17.81 3.61
N VAL A 108 15.41 -16.67 3.59
CA VAL A 108 15.92 -16.03 2.36
C VAL A 108 17.22 -16.71 1.91
N PRO A 109 17.37 -17.09 0.63
CA PRO A 109 18.52 -17.84 0.14
C PRO A 109 19.89 -17.21 0.46
N ALA A 110 19.98 -15.88 0.43
CA ALA A 110 21.22 -15.14 0.70
C ALA A 110 21.70 -15.27 2.15
N THR A 111 20.79 -15.49 3.10
CA THR A 111 21.06 -15.51 4.55
C THR A 111 20.39 -16.70 5.24
N MET A 112 20.18 -17.80 4.51
CA MET A 112 19.43 -18.95 4.99
C MET A 112 19.96 -19.49 6.34
N GLY A 113 19.05 -19.64 7.32
CA GLY A 113 19.37 -20.15 8.63
C GLY A 113 20.06 -19.18 9.58
N GLN A 114 20.42 -17.96 9.13
CA GLN A 114 21.08 -16.98 9.99
C GLN A 114 20.07 -16.27 10.91
N PRO A 115 20.27 -16.28 12.22
CA PRO A 115 19.48 -15.45 13.14
C PRO A 115 19.88 -13.98 12.99
N GLY A 116 18.93 -13.07 13.25
CA GLY A 116 19.18 -11.63 13.18
C GLY A 116 19.16 -11.01 11.78
N ALA A 117 19.05 -11.81 10.72
CA ALA A 117 19.04 -11.31 9.34
C ALA A 117 17.87 -10.35 9.08
N PHE A 118 16.70 -10.57 9.68
CA PHE A 118 15.53 -9.71 9.54
C PHE A 118 15.60 -8.41 10.34
N THR A 119 16.52 -8.30 11.31
CA THR A 119 16.77 -7.08 12.08
C THR A 119 17.99 -6.31 11.58
N ALA A 120 18.68 -6.81 10.57
CA ALA A 120 19.79 -6.11 9.94
C ALA A 120 19.29 -4.87 9.19
N PHE A 121 20.11 -3.81 9.17
CA PHE A 121 19.73 -2.52 8.59
C PHE A 121 19.31 -2.60 7.11
N PHE A 122 19.97 -3.45 6.33
CA PHE A 122 19.62 -3.69 4.92
C PHE A 122 18.81 -4.98 4.71
N GLY A 123 18.36 -5.60 5.81
CA GLY A 123 17.60 -6.85 5.75
C GLY A 123 18.43 -8.05 5.26
N PRO A 124 17.75 -9.17 4.99
CA PRO A 124 18.40 -10.42 4.60
C PRO A 124 18.91 -10.44 3.14
N ASP A 125 18.39 -9.58 2.27
CA ASP A 125 18.79 -9.47 0.85
C ASP A 125 18.82 -8.01 0.41
N PRO A 126 19.98 -7.35 0.53
CA PRO A 126 20.16 -5.94 0.17
C PRO A 126 19.89 -5.63 -1.31
N LEU A 127 20.22 -6.55 -2.22
CA LEU A 127 20.02 -6.33 -3.65
C LEU A 127 18.53 -6.37 -4.01
N ASN A 128 17.79 -7.32 -3.47
CA ASN A 128 16.36 -7.38 -3.66
C ASN A 128 15.67 -6.16 -3.05
N LEU A 129 16.08 -5.74 -1.85
CA LEU A 129 15.58 -4.51 -1.22
C LEU A 129 15.81 -3.29 -2.11
N LEU A 130 17.02 -3.13 -2.66
CA LEU A 130 17.33 -2.05 -3.61
C LEU A 130 16.44 -2.11 -4.85
N GLY A 131 16.23 -3.31 -5.40
CA GLY A 131 15.32 -3.53 -6.54
C GLY A 131 13.89 -3.09 -6.23
N VAL A 132 13.36 -3.46 -5.07
CA VAL A 132 12.02 -3.05 -4.61
C VAL A 132 11.94 -1.54 -4.41
N VAL A 133 12.94 -0.92 -3.79
CA VAL A 133 12.99 0.55 -3.59
C VAL A 133 12.99 1.29 -4.93
N ILE A 134 13.79 0.86 -5.89
CA ILE A 134 13.82 1.45 -7.23
C ILE A 134 12.47 1.28 -7.94
N LEU A 135 11.92 0.07 -7.92
CA LEU A 135 10.64 -0.24 -8.56
C LEU A 135 9.50 0.58 -7.98
N THR A 136 9.38 0.66 -6.67
CA THR A 136 8.30 1.40 -6.01
C THR A 136 8.46 2.92 -6.14
N SER A 137 9.68 3.42 -6.09
CA SER A 137 9.95 4.86 -6.20
C SER A 137 9.77 5.38 -7.64
N LEU A 138 10.40 4.73 -8.62
CA LEU A 138 10.33 5.17 -10.02
C LEU A 138 9.03 4.74 -10.71
N GLY A 139 8.49 3.57 -10.35
CA GLY A 139 7.25 3.06 -10.93
C GLY A 139 6.05 3.96 -10.67
N THR A 140 5.97 4.57 -9.49
CA THR A 140 4.87 5.48 -9.14
C THR A 140 4.90 6.80 -9.91
N TRP A 141 6.05 7.27 -10.38
CA TRP A 141 6.15 8.51 -11.16
C TRP A 141 5.45 8.43 -12.52
N GLY A 142 5.41 7.24 -13.11
CA GLY A 142 4.77 7.02 -14.41
C GLY A 142 3.24 6.87 -14.34
N LEU A 143 2.65 6.80 -13.17
CA LEU A 143 1.21 6.56 -13.02
C LEU A 143 0.39 7.77 -13.51
N PRO A 144 -0.55 7.56 -14.46
CA PRO A 144 -1.37 8.64 -15.03
C PRO A 144 -2.17 9.42 -14.00
N GLN A 145 -2.65 8.75 -12.95
CA GLN A 145 -3.40 9.37 -11.86
C GLN A 145 -2.56 10.37 -11.05
N MET A 146 -1.26 10.15 -10.92
CA MET A 146 -0.38 11.10 -10.26
C MET A 146 -0.21 12.37 -11.08
N VAL A 147 0.01 12.20 -12.39
CA VAL A 147 0.14 13.34 -13.32
C VAL A 147 -1.14 14.14 -13.42
N GLN A 148 -2.31 13.50 -13.39
CA GLN A 148 -3.62 14.16 -13.48
C GLN A 148 -3.83 15.16 -12.32
N LYS A 149 -3.34 14.87 -11.13
CA LYS A 149 -3.49 15.76 -9.97
C LYS A 149 -2.80 17.12 -10.19
N PHE A 150 -1.70 17.17 -10.92
CA PHE A 150 -1.01 18.42 -11.24
C PHE A 150 -1.81 19.34 -12.15
N TYR A 151 -2.72 18.82 -12.97
CA TYR A 151 -3.58 19.66 -13.82
C TYR A 151 -4.71 20.37 -13.07
N ALA A 152 -4.98 19.97 -11.85
CA ALA A 152 -6.01 20.56 -11.00
C ALA A 152 -5.47 21.65 -10.05
N ILE A 153 -4.18 22.00 -10.16
CA ILE A 153 -3.53 22.97 -9.28
C ILE A 153 -3.52 24.34 -9.94
N ASP A 154 -4.05 25.36 -9.25
CA ASP A 154 -4.26 26.71 -9.79
C ASP A 154 -2.99 27.57 -9.81
N ASN A 155 -2.00 27.33 -8.91
CA ASN A 155 -0.81 28.17 -8.81
C ASN A 155 0.42 27.42 -8.27
N GLU A 156 1.63 27.95 -8.56
CA GLU A 156 2.91 27.36 -8.17
C GLU A 156 3.13 27.31 -6.63
N ALA A 157 2.64 28.29 -5.90
CA ALA A 157 2.76 28.30 -4.43
C ALA A 157 1.99 27.12 -3.79
N SER A 158 0.86 26.74 -4.40
CA SER A 158 0.09 25.56 -3.98
C SER A 158 0.84 24.26 -4.28
N ILE A 159 1.63 24.19 -5.35
CA ILE A 159 2.49 23.04 -5.65
C ILE A 159 3.53 22.84 -4.55
N GLN A 160 4.22 23.89 -4.15
CA GLN A 160 5.26 23.82 -3.10
C GLN A 160 4.67 23.36 -1.77
N LYS A 161 3.57 23.97 -1.33
CA LYS A 161 2.87 23.57 -0.10
C LYS A 161 2.37 22.12 -0.18
N GLY A 162 1.75 21.75 -1.30
CA GLY A 162 1.28 20.39 -1.55
C GLY A 162 2.40 19.36 -1.52
N THR A 163 3.57 19.69 -2.09
CA THR A 163 4.74 18.80 -2.06
C THR A 163 5.23 18.54 -0.64
N VAL A 164 5.33 19.57 0.20
CA VAL A 164 5.76 19.41 1.60
C VAL A 164 4.75 18.53 2.36
N ILE A 165 3.46 18.86 2.25
CA ILE A 165 2.40 18.10 2.95
C ILE A 165 2.37 16.65 2.49
N SER A 166 2.42 16.39 1.18
CA SER A 166 2.40 15.03 0.64
C SER A 166 3.66 14.24 1.00
N THR A 167 4.82 14.89 1.09
CA THR A 167 6.06 14.25 1.53
C THR A 167 5.98 13.82 2.99
N ILE A 168 5.52 14.70 3.88
CA ILE A 168 5.33 14.36 5.31
C ILE A 168 4.30 13.23 5.45
N PHE A 169 3.19 13.33 4.73
CA PHE A 169 2.17 12.28 4.71
C PHE A 169 2.74 10.93 4.26
N ALA A 170 3.48 10.92 3.15
CA ALA A 170 4.11 9.71 2.63
C ALA A 170 5.13 9.12 3.60
N LEU A 171 5.94 9.94 4.27
CA LEU A 171 6.88 9.48 5.29
C LEU A 171 6.18 8.78 6.45
N ILE A 172 5.07 9.34 6.93
CA ILE A 172 4.32 8.76 8.06
C ILE A 172 3.57 7.49 7.61
N VAL A 173 2.78 7.58 6.55
CA VAL A 173 1.89 6.48 6.15
C VAL A 173 2.67 5.36 5.47
N SER A 174 3.43 5.64 4.43
CA SER A 174 4.21 4.61 3.72
C SER A 174 5.32 4.07 4.60
N GLY A 175 6.05 4.93 5.31
CA GLY A 175 7.07 4.53 6.28
C GLY A 175 6.48 3.66 7.39
N GLY A 176 5.32 4.02 7.92
CA GLY A 176 4.58 3.25 8.91
C GLY A 176 4.12 1.89 8.40
N CYS A 177 3.63 1.82 7.15
CA CYS A 177 3.23 0.55 6.53
C CYS A 177 4.42 -0.38 6.32
N TYR A 178 5.56 0.12 5.84
CA TYR A 178 6.78 -0.68 5.69
C TYR A 178 7.33 -1.14 7.03
N PHE A 179 7.32 -0.25 8.03
CA PHE A 179 7.71 -0.59 9.39
C PHE A 179 6.83 -1.70 9.96
N LEU A 180 5.51 -1.56 9.85
CA LEU A 180 4.56 -2.58 10.30
C LEU A 180 4.76 -3.91 9.56
N GLY A 181 4.93 -3.85 8.23
CA GLY A 181 5.16 -5.03 7.40
C GLY A 181 6.39 -5.84 7.80
N GLY A 182 7.42 -5.18 8.35
CA GLY A 182 8.60 -5.85 8.91
C GLY A 182 8.25 -6.83 10.03
N PHE A 183 7.24 -6.54 10.85
CA PHE A 183 6.81 -7.41 11.95
C PHE A 183 5.85 -8.52 11.53
N GLY A 184 5.41 -8.58 10.28
CA GLY A 184 4.51 -9.63 9.78
C GLY A 184 5.02 -11.05 10.02
N ARG A 185 6.34 -11.24 10.06
CA ARG A 185 6.96 -12.55 10.34
C ARG A 185 6.75 -13.07 11.75
N LEU A 186 6.46 -12.20 12.72
CA LEU A 186 6.10 -12.60 14.07
C LEU A 186 4.77 -13.33 14.16
N PHE A 187 3.96 -13.23 13.08
CA PHE A 187 2.63 -13.84 12.98
C PHE A 187 2.61 -15.00 11.97
N SER A 188 3.78 -15.48 11.53
CA SER A 188 3.90 -16.54 10.53
C SER A 188 3.13 -17.81 10.87
N ASP A 189 3.06 -18.17 12.16
CA ASP A 189 2.36 -19.36 12.64
C ASP A 189 0.82 -19.23 12.56
N GLN A 190 0.31 -18.00 12.44
CA GLN A 190 -1.12 -17.70 12.35
C GLN A 190 -1.57 -17.43 10.92
N ILE A 191 -0.62 -17.32 9.99
CA ILE A 191 -0.88 -16.91 8.60
C ILE A 191 -0.56 -18.06 7.66
N ASP A 192 -1.58 -18.65 7.06
CA ASP A 192 -1.39 -19.59 5.94
C ASP A 192 -1.35 -18.79 4.62
N VAL A 193 -0.15 -18.33 4.25
CA VAL A 193 0.09 -17.59 3.01
C VAL A 193 -0.21 -18.42 1.77
N LYS A 194 -0.07 -19.76 1.85
CA LYS A 194 -0.34 -20.66 0.70
C LYS A 194 -1.83 -20.75 0.42
N ALA A 195 -2.67 -20.78 1.47
CA ALA A 195 -4.11 -20.85 1.32
C ALA A 195 -4.75 -19.46 1.07
N ASN A 196 -4.27 -18.42 1.77
CA ASN A 196 -4.94 -17.11 1.80
C ASN A 196 -4.21 -16.01 1.02
N GLY A 197 -2.98 -16.28 0.54
CA GLY A 197 -2.15 -15.30 -0.16
C GLY A 197 -1.49 -14.28 0.78
N PHE A 198 -0.58 -13.46 0.24
CA PHE A 198 0.14 -12.44 0.99
C PHE A 198 -0.77 -11.32 1.54
N ASP A 199 -1.91 -11.08 0.90
CA ASP A 199 -2.87 -10.04 1.32
C ASP A 199 -3.55 -10.36 2.66
N SER A 200 -3.38 -11.58 3.19
CA SER A 200 -3.89 -11.99 4.50
C SER A 200 -3.00 -11.59 5.68
N ILE A 201 -1.77 -11.15 5.41
CA ILE A 201 -0.79 -10.86 6.48
C ILE A 201 -1.26 -9.72 7.38
N ILE A 202 -1.54 -8.56 6.80
CA ILE A 202 -1.94 -7.36 7.56
C ILE A 202 -3.27 -7.55 8.32
N PRO A 203 -4.33 -8.14 7.72
CA PRO A 203 -5.57 -8.39 8.45
C PRO A 203 -5.44 -9.35 9.64
N THR A 204 -4.41 -10.22 9.64
CA THR A 204 -4.19 -11.21 10.70
C THR A 204 -3.35 -10.66 11.86
N MET A 205 -2.55 -9.63 11.59
CA MET A 205 -1.74 -8.94 12.60
C MET A 205 -2.58 -8.09 13.54
#